data_7b633b5b61944f14c58085bebeb98bb9
#
_entry.id   7b633b5b61944f14c58085bebeb98bb9
#
_cell.length_a   1.000
_cell.length_b   1.000
_cell.length_c   1.000
_cell.angle_alpha   90.00
_cell.angle_beta   90.00
_cell.angle_gamma   90.00
#
_symmetry.space_group_name_H-M   'P 1'
#
loop_
_entity.id
_entity.type
_entity.pdbx_description
1 polymer ?
#
loop_
_entity_poly.entity_id
_entity_poly.type
_entity_poly.pdbx_seq_one_letter_code
_entity_poly.pdbx_strand_id
1 'polypeptide(L)'
;MFVFTYPAEKYDELNIRKTDILHLINKHITVASALKKKMDYYEGEQAILERKKEDGAPNNKLVCNHAKDISDTATSYFIGEPVTYKSDDDISDLLKALENAGADEADGDNGLDLSIYGLAFEYMYAKEGQTELVCKNLSPLRTFMVYDDTIEQNELFAVYYYRKKDDTDTYPTQYIATVLTQNYKYVLNIQDSNEPQETTEEPQPHYMGEVPVNAYQNNKLGIGDFELQIPLIDAYNAIMSDRVNDKEQFVDSILAIYGALLSDEIEDEGEGTGTQKAMKKLKREKLLELPDDSKAEYLTHTFDEAGVEILRKAIEQDIH
;
A
#
# COMPACT_ATOMS: atom_id res chain seq x y z
N MET A 1 -13.69 -2.73 11.69
CA MET A 1 -14.24 -2.70 10.30
C MET A 1 -15.07 -1.44 10.11
N PHE A 2 -14.91 -0.79 8.97
CA PHE A 2 -15.82 0.30 8.61
C PHE A 2 -17.09 -0.33 8.02
N VAL A 3 -18.18 -0.24 8.77
CA VAL A 3 -19.49 -0.74 8.32
C VAL A 3 -20.23 0.42 7.65
N PHE A 4 -20.60 0.26 6.41
CA PHE A 4 -21.46 1.20 5.71
C PHE A 4 -22.90 0.79 5.96
N THR A 5 -23.69 1.69 6.53
CA THR A 5 -25.10 1.44 6.85
C THR A 5 -26.01 2.36 6.06
N TYR A 6 -27.18 1.82 5.71
CA TYR A 6 -28.27 2.55 5.09
C TYR A 6 -29.58 2.26 5.84
N PRO A 7 -30.44 3.27 6.08
CA PRO A 7 -31.68 3.05 6.82
C PRO A 7 -32.58 2.04 6.12
N ALA A 8 -32.95 0.96 6.85
CA ALA A 8 -33.79 -0.10 6.31
C ALA A 8 -35.14 0.44 5.79
N GLU A 9 -35.75 1.41 6.53
CA GLU A 9 -37.02 2.03 6.15
C GLU A 9 -36.98 2.86 4.85
N LYS A 10 -35.79 3.28 4.40
CA LYS A 10 -35.58 4.06 3.17
C LYS A 10 -35.08 3.21 1.99
N TYR A 11 -34.76 1.96 2.27
CA TYR A 11 -34.23 1.07 1.24
C TYR A 11 -35.35 0.59 0.33
N ASP A 12 -35.22 0.92 -0.95
CA ASP A 12 -36.06 0.41 -2.02
C ASP A 12 -35.14 -0.08 -3.14
N GLU A 13 -35.13 -1.39 -3.32
CA GLU A 13 -34.28 -2.07 -4.31
C GLU A 13 -34.51 -1.56 -5.75
N LEU A 14 -35.76 -1.13 -6.05
CA LEU A 14 -36.13 -0.65 -7.37
C LEU A 14 -35.91 0.86 -7.56
N ASN A 15 -35.56 1.58 -6.48
CA ASN A 15 -35.41 3.04 -6.51
C ASN A 15 -34.13 3.51 -5.81
N ILE A 16 -32.98 3.06 -6.31
CA ILE A 16 -31.68 3.44 -5.75
C ILE A 16 -31.29 4.83 -6.29
N ARG A 17 -31.07 5.77 -5.35
CA ARG A 17 -30.75 7.16 -5.72
C ARG A 17 -29.25 7.36 -5.90
N LYS A 18 -28.83 7.98 -7.01
CA LYS A 18 -27.42 8.32 -7.29
C LYS A 18 -26.78 9.17 -6.20
N THR A 19 -27.54 10.09 -5.59
CA THR A 19 -27.07 10.95 -4.51
C THR A 19 -26.65 10.17 -3.27
N ASP A 20 -27.39 9.12 -2.93
CA ASP A 20 -27.09 8.27 -1.77
C ASP A 20 -25.83 7.42 -2.05
N ILE A 21 -25.74 6.86 -3.25
CA ILE A 21 -24.55 6.13 -3.68
C ILE A 21 -23.31 7.04 -3.69
N LEU A 22 -23.42 8.27 -4.22
CA LEU A 22 -22.32 9.25 -4.18
C LEU A 22 -21.88 9.54 -2.74
N HIS A 23 -22.82 9.72 -1.82
CA HIS A 23 -22.50 9.95 -0.41
C HIS A 23 -21.74 8.77 0.20
N LEU A 24 -22.13 7.53 -0.10
CA LEU A 24 -21.43 6.33 0.35
C LEU A 24 -20.04 6.20 -0.30
N ILE A 25 -19.92 6.49 -1.59
CA ILE A 25 -18.62 6.52 -2.29
C ILE A 25 -17.67 7.52 -1.62
N ASN A 26 -18.14 8.73 -1.31
CA ASN A 26 -17.31 9.75 -0.66
C ASN A 26 -16.86 9.34 0.75
N LYS A 27 -17.70 8.65 1.50
CA LYS A 27 -17.30 8.00 2.76
C LYS A 27 -16.24 6.92 2.53
N HIS A 28 -16.45 6.07 1.52
CA HIS A 28 -15.52 4.98 1.21
C HIS A 28 -14.17 5.50 0.76
N ILE A 29 -14.07 6.58 0.00
CA ILE A 29 -12.81 7.19 -0.43
C ILE A 29 -11.91 7.52 0.77
N THR A 30 -12.51 7.99 1.89
CA THR A 30 -11.75 8.25 3.12
C THR A 30 -11.15 6.96 3.69
N VAL A 31 -11.91 5.87 3.69
CA VAL A 31 -11.45 4.54 4.13
C VAL A 31 -10.42 3.98 3.16
N ALA A 32 -10.69 4.09 1.85
CA ALA A 32 -9.82 3.61 0.79
C ALA A 32 -8.42 4.26 0.83
N SER A 33 -8.31 5.50 1.33
CA SER A 33 -7.01 6.15 1.55
C SER A 33 -6.14 5.40 2.58
N ALA A 34 -6.74 4.89 3.66
CA ALA A 34 -6.02 4.08 4.64
C ALA A 34 -5.66 2.68 4.08
N LEU A 35 -6.57 2.09 3.30
CA LEU A 35 -6.30 0.82 2.62
C LEU A 35 -5.20 0.97 1.56
N LYS A 36 -5.19 2.08 0.81
CA LYS A 36 -4.15 2.37 -0.18
C LYS A 36 -2.76 2.41 0.46
N LYS A 37 -2.64 3.01 1.66
CA LYS A 37 -1.37 3.02 2.40
C LYS A 37 -0.86 1.60 2.66
N LYS A 38 -1.73 0.64 2.99
CA LYS A 38 -1.32 -0.75 3.19
C LYS A 38 -0.80 -1.38 1.89
N MET A 39 -1.50 -1.14 0.78
CA MET A 39 -1.03 -1.58 -0.53
C MET A 39 0.30 -0.95 -0.92
N ASP A 40 0.49 0.35 -0.67
CA ASP A 40 1.76 1.03 -0.91
C ASP A 40 2.91 0.34 -0.17
N TYR A 41 2.69 -0.04 1.11
CA TYR A 41 3.70 -0.79 1.88
C TYR A 41 3.99 -2.16 1.30
N TYR A 42 2.97 -2.88 0.84
CA TYR A 42 3.13 -4.17 0.16
C TYR A 42 3.90 -4.02 -1.18
N GLU A 43 3.60 -2.98 -1.95
CA GLU A 43 4.28 -2.67 -3.22
C GLU A 43 5.70 -2.11 -3.03
N GLY A 44 6.11 -1.76 -1.79
CA GLY A 44 7.41 -1.19 -1.48
C GLY A 44 7.45 0.34 -1.51
N GLU A 45 6.32 1.00 -1.71
CA GLU A 45 6.18 2.45 -1.63
C GLU A 45 6.04 2.87 -0.15
N GLN A 46 7.15 2.79 0.58
CA GLN A 46 7.17 2.95 2.04
C GLN A 46 7.66 4.34 2.45
N ALA A 47 7.34 4.75 3.68
CA ALA A 47 7.60 6.10 4.20
C ALA A 47 9.06 6.57 4.08
N ILE A 48 10.03 5.65 4.09
CA ILE A 48 11.45 5.98 3.92
C ILE A 48 11.74 6.69 2.58
N LEU A 49 10.96 6.42 1.54
CA LEU A 49 11.12 7.03 0.22
C LEU A 49 10.84 8.54 0.22
N GLU A 50 10.03 9.01 1.17
CA GLU A 50 9.70 10.43 1.32
C GLU A 50 10.70 11.18 2.22
N ARG A 51 11.65 10.46 2.86
CA ARG A 51 12.62 11.04 3.79
C ARG A 51 13.46 12.12 3.12
N LYS A 52 13.59 13.26 3.79
CA LYS A 52 14.45 14.38 3.39
C LYS A 52 15.56 14.58 4.41
N LYS A 53 16.76 14.86 3.96
CA LYS A 53 17.90 15.30 4.76
C LYS A 53 18.38 16.68 4.27
N GLU A 54 19.27 17.31 5.02
CA GLU A 54 19.89 18.58 4.64
C GLU A 54 20.70 18.43 3.34
N ASP A 55 20.80 19.52 2.58
CA ASP A 55 21.53 19.54 1.31
C ASP A 55 23.00 19.15 1.52
N GLY A 56 23.47 18.20 0.74
CA GLY A 56 24.84 17.69 0.79
C GLY A 56 25.07 16.52 1.75
N ALA A 57 24.08 16.11 2.56
CA ALA A 57 24.17 14.89 3.35
C ALA A 57 23.72 13.66 2.53
N PRO A 58 24.41 12.51 2.66
CA PRO A 58 23.94 11.25 2.06
C PRO A 58 22.52 10.93 2.49
N ASN A 59 21.65 10.60 1.54
CA ASN A 59 20.25 10.29 1.79
C ASN A 59 19.81 9.05 1.02
N ASN A 60 20.46 7.93 1.30
CA ASN A 60 20.05 6.64 0.80
C ASN A 60 18.70 6.25 1.43
N LYS A 61 17.82 5.68 0.62
CA LYS A 61 16.47 5.31 0.98
C LYS A 61 16.26 3.84 0.65
N LEU A 62 16.59 2.98 1.60
CA LEU A 62 16.50 1.54 1.44
C LEU A 62 15.14 1.04 1.91
N VAL A 63 14.47 0.30 1.06
CA VAL A 63 13.25 -0.42 1.40
C VAL A 63 13.57 -1.90 1.57
N CYS A 64 13.42 -2.40 2.78
CA CYS A 64 13.41 -3.82 3.09
C CYS A 64 11.95 -4.23 3.22
N ASN A 65 11.41 -4.89 2.19
CA ASN A 65 9.97 -5.05 2.06
C ASN A 65 9.42 -6.23 2.89
N HIS A 66 9.51 -6.11 4.22
CA HIS A 66 8.94 -7.09 5.15
C HIS A 66 7.41 -7.20 5.04
N ALA A 67 6.71 -6.10 4.64
CA ALA A 67 5.27 -6.13 4.45
C ALA A 67 4.87 -7.16 3.39
N LYS A 68 5.59 -7.17 2.25
CA LYS A 68 5.37 -8.15 1.19
C LYS A 68 5.71 -9.58 1.64
N ASP A 69 6.83 -9.75 2.34
CA ASP A 69 7.28 -11.05 2.82
C ASP A 69 6.26 -11.68 3.79
N ILE A 70 5.73 -10.90 4.72
CA ILE A 70 4.68 -11.34 5.65
C ILE A 70 3.42 -11.75 4.88
N SER A 71 2.92 -10.90 3.97
CA SER A 71 1.68 -11.19 3.24
C SER A 71 1.80 -12.38 2.30
N ASP A 72 2.90 -12.48 1.55
CA ASP A 72 3.13 -13.60 0.64
C ASP A 72 3.26 -14.92 1.43
N THR A 73 3.93 -14.89 2.59
CA THR A 73 4.08 -16.05 3.47
C THR A 73 2.74 -16.46 4.08
N ALA A 74 1.98 -15.52 4.62
CA ALA A 74 0.67 -15.78 5.21
C ALA A 74 -0.31 -16.34 4.16
N THR A 75 -0.37 -15.74 2.98
CA THR A 75 -1.22 -16.17 1.87
C THR A 75 -0.83 -17.58 1.39
N SER A 76 0.47 -17.82 1.22
CA SER A 76 0.96 -19.15 0.80
C SER A 76 0.66 -20.25 1.82
N TYR A 77 0.70 -19.91 3.11
CA TYR A 77 0.33 -20.85 4.17
C TYR A 77 -1.17 -21.11 4.23
N PHE A 78 -1.99 -20.07 4.03
CA PHE A 78 -3.46 -20.14 4.14
C PHE A 78 -4.11 -20.79 2.92
N ILE A 79 -3.71 -20.39 1.70
CA ILE A 79 -4.37 -20.77 0.45
C ILE A 79 -3.36 -21.19 -0.65
N GLY A 80 -2.17 -21.64 -0.28
CA GLY A 80 -1.15 -22.10 -1.23
C GLY A 80 -1.52 -23.39 -1.98
N GLU A 81 -2.50 -24.13 -1.47
CA GLU A 81 -3.13 -25.29 -2.12
C GLU A 81 -4.62 -24.98 -2.34
N PRO A 82 -5.21 -25.39 -3.47
CA PRO A 82 -6.64 -25.19 -3.72
C PRO A 82 -7.53 -25.79 -2.66
N VAL A 83 -8.67 -25.16 -2.39
CA VAL A 83 -9.66 -25.65 -1.42
C VAL A 83 -10.22 -26.99 -1.87
N THR A 84 -10.17 -27.98 -0.99
CA THR A 84 -10.68 -29.34 -1.27
C THR A 84 -12.05 -29.52 -0.64
N TYR A 85 -13.05 -29.83 -1.46
CA TYR A 85 -14.41 -30.10 -1.03
C TYR A 85 -14.65 -31.61 -0.93
N LYS A 86 -15.31 -32.05 0.14
CA LYS A 86 -15.67 -33.46 0.36
C LYS A 86 -17.14 -33.57 0.76
N SER A 87 -17.85 -34.55 0.22
CA SER A 87 -19.23 -34.85 0.54
C SER A 87 -19.44 -36.36 0.45
N ASP A 88 -20.47 -36.87 1.14
CA ASP A 88 -20.93 -38.24 0.99
C ASP A 88 -21.75 -38.43 -0.30
N ASP A 89 -22.27 -37.33 -0.86
CA ASP A 89 -22.95 -37.28 -2.14
C ASP A 89 -21.99 -36.97 -3.30
N ASP A 90 -22.40 -37.31 -4.53
CA ASP A 90 -21.66 -36.93 -5.73
C ASP A 90 -21.72 -35.43 -5.98
N ILE A 91 -20.56 -34.74 -5.85
CA ILE A 91 -20.39 -33.31 -6.06
C ILE A 91 -19.58 -33.00 -7.32
N SER A 92 -19.44 -33.95 -8.24
CA SER A 92 -18.61 -33.79 -9.45
C SER A 92 -19.03 -32.60 -10.29
N ASP A 93 -20.34 -32.34 -10.45
CA ASP A 93 -20.84 -31.18 -11.20
C ASP A 93 -20.55 -29.86 -10.50
N LEU A 94 -20.61 -29.82 -9.16
CA LEU A 94 -20.26 -28.63 -8.37
C LEU A 94 -18.77 -28.31 -8.51
N LEU A 95 -17.89 -29.34 -8.37
CA LEU A 95 -16.44 -29.13 -8.50
C LEU A 95 -16.08 -28.60 -9.88
N LYS A 96 -16.70 -29.16 -10.93
CA LYS A 96 -16.50 -28.69 -12.30
C LYS A 96 -17.02 -27.25 -12.49
N ALA A 97 -18.14 -26.91 -11.86
CA ALA A 97 -18.67 -25.55 -11.93
C ALA A 97 -17.73 -24.54 -11.25
N LEU A 98 -17.16 -24.89 -10.08
CA LEU A 98 -16.17 -24.04 -9.36
C LEU A 98 -14.87 -23.89 -10.18
N GLU A 99 -14.36 -24.96 -10.76
CA GLU A 99 -13.19 -24.92 -11.64
C GLU A 99 -13.44 -23.98 -12.85
N ASN A 100 -14.58 -24.14 -13.53
CA ASN A 100 -14.96 -23.31 -14.66
C ASN A 100 -15.20 -21.83 -14.25
N ALA A 101 -15.64 -21.60 -13.01
CA ALA A 101 -15.85 -20.26 -12.44
C ALA A 101 -14.55 -19.53 -12.11
N GLY A 102 -13.42 -20.24 -12.06
CA GLY A 102 -12.14 -19.67 -11.63
C GLY A 102 -12.08 -19.42 -10.11
N ALA A 103 -12.75 -20.30 -9.33
CA ALA A 103 -12.84 -20.14 -7.88
C ALA A 103 -11.46 -20.18 -7.21
N ASP A 104 -10.58 -21.09 -7.62
CA ASP A 104 -9.22 -21.20 -7.04
C ASP A 104 -8.38 -19.94 -7.22
N GLU A 105 -8.48 -19.27 -8.38
CA GLU A 105 -7.80 -18.00 -8.64
C GLU A 105 -8.39 -16.89 -7.77
N ALA A 106 -9.71 -16.81 -7.67
CA ALA A 106 -10.40 -15.84 -6.83
C ALA A 106 -10.08 -16.04 -5.34
N ASP A 107 -9.99 -17.28 -4.88
CA ASP A 107 -9.61 -17.62 -3.50
C ASP A 107 -8.18 -17.16 -3.17
N GLY A 108 -7.22 -17.38 -4.10
CA GLY A 108 -5.85 -16.89 -3.95
C GLY A 108 -5.78 -15.37 -3.84
N ASP A 109 -6.48 -14.65 -4.74
CA ASP A 109 -6.56 -13.19 -4.73
C ASP A 109 -7.25 -12.67 -3.46
N ASN A 110 -8.34 -13.33 -3.02
CA ASN A 110 -9.02 -12.99 -1.77
C ASN A 110 -8.12 -13.21 -0.55
N GLY A 111 -7.35 -14.31 -0.53
CA GLY A 111 -6.38 -14.60 0.53
C GLY A 111 -5.31 -13.50 0.65
N LEU A 112 -4.79 -13.03 -0.48
CA LEU A 112 -3.84 -11.93 -0.51
C LEU A 112 -4.45 -10.60 -0.05
N ASP A 113 -5.66 -10.28 -0.51
CA ASP A 113 -6.38 -9.08 -0.07
C ASP A 113 -6.67 -9.11 1.44
N LEU A 114 -7.03 -10.26 1.99
CA LEU A 114 -7.20 -10.44 3.43
C LEU A 114 -5.92 -10.14 4.21
N SER A 115 -4.78 -10.63 3.73
CA SER A 115 -3.49 -10.36 4.37
C SER A 115 -3.09 -8.89 4.30
N ILE A 116 -3.27 -8.24 3.15
CA ILE A 116 -2.88 -6.84 2.94
C ILE A 116 -3.86 -5.88 3.62
N TYR A 117 -5.15 -5.99 3.30
CA TYR A 117 -6.15 -5.00 3.70
C TYR A 117 -6.88 -5.35 5.00
N GLY A 118 -6.91 -6.64 5.35
CA GLY A 118 -7.72 -7.18 6.42
C GLY A 118 -9.16 -7.52 5.99
N LEU A 119 -9.48 -7.31 4.72
CA LEU A 119 -10.79 -7.58 4.12
C LEU A 119 -10.64 -7.90 2.62
N ALA A 120 -11.57 -8.71 2.10
CA ALA A 120 -11.63 -9.07 0.69
C ALA A 120 -13.08 -9.13 0.22
N PHE A 121 -13.30 -8.97 -1.07
CA PHE A 121 -14.61 -9.04 -1.70
C PHE A 121 -14.58 -9.97 -2.88
N GLU A 122 -15.50 -10.95 -2.90
CA GLU A 122 -15.68 -11.86 -4.00
C GLU A 122 -17.02 -11.61 -4.67
N TYR A 123 -17.03 -11.46 -5.97
CA TYR A 123 -18.23 -11.28 -6.78
C TYR A 123 -18.50 -12.54 -7.60
N MET A 124 -19.70 -13.10 -7.42
CA MET A 124 -20.19 -14.23 -8.20
C MET A 124 -21.27 -13.75 -9.17
N TYR A 125 -21.11 -14.11 -10.46
CA TYR A 125 -22.08 -13.74 -11.47
C TYR A 125 -22.11 -14.72 -12.63
N ALA A 126 -23.22 -14.72 -13.37
CA ALA A 126 -23.29 -15.36 -14.67
C ALA A 126 -23.14 -14.33 -15.79
N LYS A 127 -22.38 -14.66 -16.83
CA LYS A 127 -22.28 -13.79 -18.02
C LYS A 127 -23.60 -13.83 -18.78
N GLU A 128 -23.94 -12.70 -19.39
CA GLU A 128 -25.15 -12.59 -20.22
C GLU A 128 -25.19 -13.67 -21.31
N GLY A 129 -26.31 -14.41 -21.38
CA GLY A 129 -26.49 -15.51 -22.31
C GLY A 129 -25.74 -16.81 -21.96
N GLN A 130 -25.10 -16.88 -20.79
CA GLN A 130 -24.42 -18.07 -20.29
C GLN A 130 -25.03 -18.53 -18.96
N THR A 131 -24.95 -19.82 -18.68
CA THR A 131 -25.39 -20.41 -17.42
C THR A 131 -24.22 -20.70 -16.47
N GLU A 132 -23.00 -20.50 -16.93
CA GLU A 132 -21.79 -20.71 -16.15
C GLU A 132 -21.55 -19.55 -15.20
N LEU A 133 -21.24 -19.90 -13.95
CA LEU A 133 -20.84 -18.93 -12.93
C LEU A 133 -19.41 -18.46 -13.19
N VAL A 134 -19.12 -17.25 -12.74
CA VAL A 134 -17.79 -16.67 -12.69
C VAL A 134 -17.57 -16.12 -11.29
N CYS A 135 -16.47 -16.51 -10.64
CA CYS A 135 -15.99 -15.94 -9.40
C CYS A 135 -14.91 -14.89 -9.71
N LYS A 136 -14.96 -13.75 -9.05
CA LYS A 136 -14.00 -12.67 -9.27
C LYS A 136 -13.72 -11.90 -7.99
N ASN A 137 -12.44 -11.76 -7.65
CA ASN A 137 -12.02 -10.84 -6.62
C ASN A 137 -12.30 -9.39 -7.05
N LEU A 138 -12.82 -8.58 -6.12
CA LEU A 138 -13.02 -7.14 -6.28
C LEU A 138 -12.16 -6.38 -5.30
N SER A 139 -11.36 -5.45 -5.82
CA SER A 139 -10.45 -4.65 -4.99
C SER A 139 -11.16 -3.90 -3.87
N PRO A 140 -10.73 -4.05 -2.61
CA PRO A 140 -11.24 -3.31 -1.47
C PRO A 140 -11.08 -1.78 -1.56
N LEU A 141 -10.21 -1.31 -2.45
CA LEU A 141 -10.05 0.12 -2.72
C LEU A 141 -11.24 0.73 -3.49
N ARG A 142 -12.10 -0.12 -4.05
CA ARG A 142 -13.20 0.29 -4.94
C ARG A 142 -14.51 -0.41 -4.62
N THR A 143 -14.53 -1.26 -3.61
CA THR A 143 -15.68 -2.10 -3.26
C THR A 143 -16.02 -1.90 -1.80
N PHE A 144 -17.30 -1.82 -1.51
CA PHE A 144 -17.82 -1.87 -0.15
C PHE A 144 -19.21 -2.50 -0.11
N MET A 145 -19.52 -3.13 1.02
CA MET A 145 -20.83 -3.69 1.33
C MET A 145 -21.62 -2.70 2.19
N VAL A 146 -22.92 -2.60 1.96
CA VAL A 146 -23.85 -1.77 2.71
C VAL A 146 -24.85 -2.65 3.42
N TYR A 147 -24.98 -2.42 4.71
CA TYR A 147 -25.87 -3.15 5.61
C TYR A 147 -27.02 -2.27 6.06
N ASP A 148 -28.09 -2.87 6.54
CA ASP A 148 -29.13 -2.11 7.22
C ASP A 148 -28.64 -1.55 8.58
N ASP A 149 -29.41 -0.63 9.16
CA ASP A 149 -29.12 0.00 10.44
C ASP A 149 -29.76 -0.74 11.63
N THR A 150 -30.20 -1.98 11.43
CA THR A 150 -30.73 -2.85 12.47
C THR A 150 -29.63 -3.63 13.20
N ILE A 151 -29.97 -4.33 14.28
CA ILE A 151 -29.02 -5.17 15.03
C ILE A 151 -28.56 -6.37 14.16
N GLU A 152 -29.42 -6.87 13.29
CA GLU A 152 -29.16 -7.99 12.40
C GLU A 152 -28.11 -7.66 11.34
N GLN A 153 -27.98 -6.37 10.96
CA GLN A 153 -27.07 -5.89 9.93
C GLN A 153 -27.18 -6.73 8.63
N ASN A 154 -28.42 -6.85 8.13
CA ASN A 154 -28.65 -7.56 6.88
C ASN A 154 -27.99 -6.84 5.71
N GLU A 155 -27.44 -7.60 4.78
CA GLU A 155 -26.84 -7.09 3.56
C GLU A 155 -27.91 -6.51 2.63
N LEU A 156 -27.79 -5.23 2.31
CA LEU A 156 -28.70 -4.56 1.39
C LEU A 156 -28.19 -4.53 -0.04
N PHE A 157 -26.96 -4.11 -0.21
CA PHE A 157 -26.31 -4.07 -1.53
C PHE A 157 -24.80 -3.90 -1.41
N ALA A 158 -24.07 -4.30 -2.45
CA ALA A 158 -22.67 -4.01 -2.65
C ALA A 158 -22.48 -2.93 -3.71
N VAL A 159 -21.42 -2.16 -3.58
CA VAL A 159 -21.04 -1.13 -4.55
C VAL A 159 -19.60 -1.35 -4.99
N TYR A 160 -19.41 -1.53 -6.30
CA TYR A 160 -18.10 -1.44 -6.94
C TYR A 160 -18.06 -0.18 -7.80
N TYR A 161 -17.04 0.66 -7.64
CA TYR A 161 -16.98 1.92 -8.38
C TYR A 161 -15.57 2.22 -8.89
N TYR A 162 -15.50 3.02 -9.93
CA TYR A 162 -14.24 3.59 -10.40
C TYR A 162 -14.46 5.00 -10.95
N ARG A 163 -13.43 5.81 -10.86
CA ARG A 163 -13.43 7.15 -11.45
C ARG A 163 -13.30 7.02 -12.97
N LYS A 164 -14.22 7.61 -13.70
CA LYS A 164 -14.10 7.72 -15.17
C LYS A 164 -12.95 8.68 -15.46
N LYS A 165 -11.95 8.23 -16.20
CA LYS A 165 -10.87 9.08 -16.67
C LYS A 165 -11.41 9.94 -17.79
N ASP A 166 -11.33 11.27 -17.63
CA ASP A 166 -11.50 12.23 -18.72
C ASP A 166 -10.11 12.77 -19.05
N ASP A 167 -9.72 12.73 -20.31
CA ASP A 167 -8.38 13.13 -20.77
C ASP A 167 -8.12 14.63 -20.61
N THR A 168 -9.15 15.42 -20.27
CA THR A 168 -9.07 16.88 -20.25
C THR A 168 -9.11 17.52 -18.85
N ASP A 169 -9.40 16.78 -17.79
CA ASP A 169 -9.61 17.29 -16.40
C ASP A 169 -10.58 18.50 -16.29
N THR A 170 -11.37 18.75 -17.35
CA THR A 170 -12.18 19.96 -17.52
C THR A 170 -13.58 19.80 -16.92
N TYR A 171 -14.00 18.57 -16.63
CA TYR A 171 -15.34 18.26 -16.14
C TYR A 171 -15.35 17.79 -14.70
N PRO A 172 -16.49 17.95 -13.98
CA PRO A 172 -16.61 17.41 -12.62
C PRO A 172 -16.31 15.92 -12.60
N THR A 173 -15.69 15.46 -11.50
CA THR A 173 -15.37 14.05 -11.33
C THR A 173 -16.59 13.17 -11.54
N GLN A 174 -16.46 12.19 -12.42
CA GLN A 174 -17.50 11.22 -12.70
C GLN A 174 -17.10 9.85 -12.17
N TYR A 175 -18.05 9.16 -11.55
CA TYR A 175 -17.90 7.78 -11.12
C TYR A 175 -18.85 6.89 -11.95
N ILE A 176 -18.35 5.72 -12.30
CA ILE A 176 -19.18 4.62 -12.75
C ILE A 176 -19.29 3.67 -11.55
N ALA A 177 -20.51 3.49 -11.05
CA ALA A 177 -20.81 2.63 -9.92
C ALA A 177 -21.69 1.47 -10.34
N THR A 178 -21.22 0.25 -10.10
CA THR A 178 -22.04 -0.95 -10.18
C THR A 178 -22.61 -1.22 -8.81
N VAL A 179 -23.92 -1.17 -8.67
CA VAL A 179 -24.65 -1.48 -7.44
C VAL A 179 -25.31 -2.83 -7.63
N LEU A 180 -25.06 -3.73 -6.70
CA LEU A 180 -25.52 -5.12 -6.71
C LEU A 180 -26.42 -5.32 -5.48
N THR A 181 -27.70 -5.46 -5.72
CA THR A 181 -28.72 -5.70 -4.69
C THR A 181 -29.01 -7.18 -4.60
N GLN A 182 -30.03 -7.58 -3.87
CA GLN A 182 -30.45 -8.97 -3.75
C GLN A 182 -30.89 -9.57 -5.10
N ASN A 183 -31.57 -8.78 -5.95
CA ASN A 183 -32.16 -9.26 -7.18
C ASN A 183 -31.67 -8.54 -8.43
N TYR A 184 -31.11 -7.33 -8.27
CA TYR A 184 -30.81 -6.45 -9.40
C TYR A 184 -29.38 -5.94 -9.40
N LYS A 185 -28.91 -5.64 -10.59
CA LYS A 185 -27.67 -4.93 -10.88
C LYS A 185 -27.98 -3.59 -11.55
N TYR A 186 -27.37 -2.53 -11.05
CA TYR A 186 -27.37 -1.21 -11.66
C TYR A 186 -25.97 -0.81 -12.10
N VAL A 187 -25.87 -0.12 -13.22
CA VAL A 187 -24.62 0.52 -13.65
C VAL A 187 -24.89 2.02 -13.73
N LEU A 188 -24.57 2.73 -12.64
CA LEU A 188 -24.88 4.13 -12.46
C LEU A 188 -23.73 5.02 -12.95
N ASN A 189 -24.06 6.05 -13.74
CA ASN A 189 -23.13 7.11 -14.08
C ASN A 189 -23.41 8.30 -13.15
N ILE A 190 -22.49 8.60 -12.25
CA ILE A 190 -22.67 9.55 -11.15
C ILE A 190 -21.70 10.70 -11.32
N GLN A 191 -22.21 11.94 -11.32
CA GLN A 191 -21.37 13.14 -11.27
C GLN A 191 -21.12 13.55 -9.82
N ASP A 192 -19.89 13.93 -9.52
CA ASP A 192 -19.54 14.51 -8.23
C ASP A 192 -20.01 15.99 -8.20
N SER A 193 -21.30 16.16 -7.93
CA SER A 193 -21.95 17.45 -7.82
C SER A 193 -22.96 17.46 -6.67
N ASN A 194 -23.22 18.63 -6.10
CA ASN A 194 -24.23 18.81 -5.06
C ASN A 194 -25.66 18.84 -5.60
N GLU A 195 -25.85 18.73 -6.90
CA GLU A 195 -27.16 18.73 -7.50
C GLU A 195 -27.81 17.34 -7.45
N PRO A 196 -29.12 17.26 -7.23
CA PRO A 196 -29.86 16.00 -7.27
C PRO A 196 -29.70 15.33 -8.65
N GLN A 197 -29.36 14.04 -8.65
CA GLN A 197 -29.24 13.24 -9.84
C GLN A 197 -30.30 12.15 -9.83
N GLU A 198 -31.16 12.16 -10.84
CA GLU A 198 -32.15 11.10 -11.00
C GLU A 198 -31.52 9.82 -11.56
N THR A 199 -32.03 8.68 -11.10
CA THR A 199 -31.64 7.38 -11.64
C THR A 199 -32.45 7.13 -12.89
N THR A 200 -31.76 7.09 -14.03
CA THR A 200 -32.38 6.82 -15.34
C THR A 200 -32.07 5.42 -15.85
N GLU A 201 -31.18 4.73 -15.19
CA GLU A 201 -30.75 3.38 -15.56
C GLU A 201 -31.74 2.34 -15.06
N GLU A 202 -32.14 1.44 -15.96
CA GLU A 202 -33.03 0.34 -15.61
C GLU A 202 -32.29 -0.77 -14.85
N PRO A 203 -32.90 -1.35 -13.79
CA PRO A 203 -32.34 -2.48 -13.08
C PRO A 203 -32.29 -3.73 -13.96
N GLN A 204 -31.16 -4.42 -13.95
CA GLN A 204 -30.97 -5.68 -14.63
C GLN A 204 -31.05 -6.82 -13.62
N PRO A 205 -32.01 -7.77 -13.75
CA PRO A 205 -32.11 -8.90 -12.83
C PRO A 205 -30.93 -9.85 -13.00
N HIS A 206 -30.33 -10.31 -11.89
CA HIS A 206 -29.22 -11.29 -11.93
C HIS A 206 -29.60 -12.67 -11.39
N TYR A 207 -30.79 -12.84 -10.86
CA TYR A 207 -31.38 -14.13 -10.43
C TYR A 207 -30.62 -14.91 -9.35
N MET A 208 -29.73 -14.29 -8.59
CA MET A 208 -29.00 -14.94 -7.49
C MET A 208 -29.84 -15.10 -6.22
N GLY A 209 -30.80 -14.18 -5.99
CA GLY A 209 -31.66 -14.20 -4.80
C GLY A 209 -31.00 -13.67 -3.52
N GLU A 210 -29.71 -13.33 -3.59
CA GLU A 210 -28.91 -12.73 -2.52
C GLU A 210 -27.97 -11.71 -3.14
N VAL A 211 -27.38 -10.82 -2.31
CA VAL A 211 -26.36 -9.90 -2.82
C VAL A 211 -25.17 -10.73 -3.32
N PRO A 212 -24.84 -10.67 -4.62
CA PRO A 212 -23.86 -11.59 -5.22
C PRO A 212 -22.39 -11.23 -4.92
N VAL A 213 -22.15 -10.56 -3.81
CA VAL A 213 -20.82 -10.17 -3.34
C VAL A 213 -20.64 -10.68 -1.92
N ASN A 214 -19.66 -11.52 -1.70
CA ASN A 214 -19.26 -11.98 -0.38
C ASN A 214 -18.18 -11.06 0.16
N ALA A 215 -18.35 -10.61 1.42
CA ALA A 215 -17.36 -9.80 2.13
C ALA A 215 -16.66 -10.68 3.18
N TYR A 216 -15.35 -10.83 3.05
CA TYR A 216 -14.53 -11.62 3.97
C TYR A 216 -13.70 -10.69 4.87
N GLN A 217 -13.41 -11.15 6.08
CA GLN A 217 -12.54 -10.47 7.04
C GLN A 217 -11.41 -11.39 7.48
N ASN A 218 -10.19 -10.88 7.50
CA ASN A 218 -9.01 -11.62 7.98
C ASN A 218 -9.16 -12.01 9.46
N ASN A 219 -9.69 -11.11 10.27
CA ASN A 219 -9.90 -11.32 11.69
C ASN A 219 -11.04 -10.43 12.19
N LYS A 220 -11.45 -10.61 13.46
CA LYS A 220 -12.56 -9.85 14.07
C LYS A 220 -12.38 -8.32 13.98
N LEU A 221 -11.16 -7.82 13.89
CA LEU A 221 -10.86 -6.38 13.82
C LEU A 221 -10.78 -5.88 12.37
N GLY A 222 -10.70 -6.77 11.37
CA GLY A 222 -10.54 -6.44 9.96
C GLY A 222 -9.21 -5.75 9.67
N ILE A 223 -8.12 -6.22 10.30
CA ILE A 223 -6.75 -5.73 10.11
C ILE A 223 -5.92 -6.72 9.30
N GLY A 224 -5.02 -6.20 8.45
CA GLY A 224 -4.07 -7.00 7.68
C GLY A 224 -2.94 -7.55 8.53
N ASP A 225 -2.21 -8.54 8.01
CA ASP A 225 -1.23 -9.30 8.78
C ASP A 225 -0.01 -8.48 9.18
N PHE A 226 0.44 -7.56 8.34
CA PHE A 226 1.59 -6.68 8.64
C PHE A 226 1.18 -5.30 9.18
N GLU A 227 -0.11 -4.99 9.29
CA GLU A 227 -0.59 -3.63 9.62
C GLU A 227 -0.02 -3.10 10.93
N LEU A 228 0.06 -3.94 11.95
CA LEU A 228 0.60 -3.57 13.26
C LEU A 228 2.13 -3.48 13.28
N GLN A 229 2.80 -4.07 12.31
CA GLN A 229 4.26 -4.07 12.15
C GLN A 229 4.77 -2.85 11.37
N ILE A 230 3.92 -2.05 10.76
CA ILE A 230 4.32 -0.86 9.98
C ILE A 230 5.34 0.02 10.72
N PRO A 231 5.17 0.38 12.01
CA PRO A 231 6.15 1.20 12.71
C PRO A 231 7.53 0.52 12.87
N LEU A 232 7.57 -0.80 13.02
CA LEU A 232 8.82 -1.57 13.09
C LEU A 232 9.50 -1.66 11.73
N ILE A 233 8.73 -1.83 10.66
CA ILE A 233 9.21 -1.81 9.28
C ILE A 233 9.85 -0.44 8.96
N ASP A 234 9.20 0.66 9.35
CA ASP A 234 9.73 2.01 9.19
C ASP A 234 11.06 2.20 9.95
N ALA A 235 11.13 1.74 11.19
CA ALA A 235 12.35 1.78 12.00
C ALA A 235 13.48 0.94 11.38
N TYR A 236 13.17 -0.25 10.88
CA TYR A 236 14.13 -1.11 10.19
C TYR A 236 14.71 -0.43 8.95
N ASN A 237 13.86 0.11 8.09
CA ASN A 237 14.27 0.82 6.88
C ASN A 237 15.13 2.05 7.19
N ALA A 238 14.80 2.77 8.27
CA ALA A 238 15.59 3.92 8.73
C ALA A 238 17.01 3.49 9.16
N ILE A 239 17.12 2.43 9.97
CA ILE A 239 18.42 1.89 10.42
C ILE A 239 19.26 1.42 9.23
N MET A 240 18.66 0.68 8.30
CA MET A 240 19.38 0.18 7.12
C MET A 240 19.86 1.32 6.23
N SER A 241 19.03 2.33 6.02
CA SER A 241 19.38 3.53 5.25
C SER A 241 20.48 4.35 5.93
N ASP A 242 20.43 4.52 7.25
CA ASP A 242 21.44 5.27 7.99
C ASP A 242 22.78 4.53 8.04
N ARG A 243 22.80 3.20 8.14
CA ARG A 243 24.04 2.42 8.01
C ARG A 243 24.79 2.68 6.70
N VAL A 244 24.07 2.80 5.59
CA VAL A 244 24.67 3.11 4.28
C VAL A 244 25.11 4.56 4.25
N ASN A 245 24.28 5.49 4.71
CA ASN A 245 24.64 6.91 4.78
C ASN A 245 25.89 7.16 5.62
N ASP A 246 26.00 6.52 6.77
CA ASP A 246 27.14 6.65 7.66
C ASP A 246 28.41 6.09 7.00
N LYS A 247 28.32 4.98 6.29
CA LYS A 247 29.48 4.45 5.52
C LYS A 247 29.93 5.38 4.41
N GLU A 248 28.99 6.03 3.70
CA GLU A 248 29.34 7.03 2.70
C GLU A 248 30.01 8.26 3.32
N GLN A 249 29.49 8.77 4.46
CA GLN A 249 30.12 9.88 5.18
C GLN A 249 31.48 9.51 5.74
N PHE A 250 31.70 8.24 6.09
CA PHE A 250 33.00 7.77 6.60
C PHE A 250 34.09 7.79 5.55
N VAL A 251 33.74 7.67 4.29
CA VAL A 251 34.68 7.81 3.15
C VAL A 251 35.12 9.27 3.00
N ASP A 252 34.31 10.23 3.45
CA ASP A 252 34.61 11.66 3.45
C ASP A 252 35.13 12.14 4.82
N SER A 253 35.98 11.36 5.47
CA SER A 253 36.58 11.70 6.76
C SER A 253 37.22 13.09 6.76
N ILE A 254 36.99 13.87 7.83
CA ILE A 254 37.51 15.22 7.97
C ILE A 254 38.99 15.16 8.35
N LEU A 255 39.86 15.70 7.49
CA LEU A 255 41.27 15.89 7.84
C LEU A 255 41.39 17.11 8.76
N ALA A 256 41.70 16.88 10.02
CA ALA A 256 42.02 17.93 10.97
C ALA A 256 43.55 18.19 10.98
N ILE A 257 43.92 19.45 10.84
CA ILE A 257 45.31 19.90 10.89
C ILE A 257 45.47 20.82 12.09
N TYR A 258 46.37 20.46 12.98
CA TYR A 258 46.70 21.24 14.19
C TYR A 258 48.09 21.83 14.04
N GLY A 259 48.28 23.05 14.52
CA GLY A 259 49.59 23.74 14.65
C GLY A 259 49.83 24.86 13.67
N ALA A 260 50.13 24.63 12.44
CA ALA A 260 50.37 25.72 11.48
C ALA A 260 49.21 25.98 10.56
N LEU A 261 48.86 27.25 10.32
CA LEU A 261 48.11 27.66 9.16
C LEU A 261 48.99 27.34 7.91
N LEU A 262 48.39 26.63 6.97
CA LEU A 262 49.05 26.46 5.65
C LEU A 262 49.27 27.85 5.10
N SER A 263 50.57 28.28 5.06
CA SER A 263 50.94 29.65 4.72
C SER A 263 50.57 29.98 3.28
N ASP A 264 50.32 31.27 3.02
CA ASP A 264 50.00 31.80 1.69
C ASP A 264 51.19 31.74 0.70
N GLU A 265 52.33 31.17 1.12
CA GLU A 265 53.58 31.10 0.35
C GLU A 265 53.66 29.94 -0.66
N ILE A 266 52.52 29.38 -1.04
CA ILE A 266 52.49 28.49 -2.20
C ILE A 266 52.37 29.37 -3.45
N GLU A 267 53.52 29.70 -4.04
CA GLU A 267 53.62 30.38 -5.34
C GLU A 267 53.03 29.46 -6.42
N ASP A 268 51.75 29.52 -6.66
CA ASP A 268 51.11 28.97 -7.83
C ASP A 268 50.07 29.96 -8.35
N GLU A 269 50.12 30.28 -9.65
CA GLU A 269 49.32 31.34 -10.30
C GLU A 269 47.82 31.00 -10.41
N GLY A 270 47.15 30.66 -9.31
CA GLY A 270 45.74 30.33 -9.30
C GLY A 270 44.97 31.16 -8.26
N GLU A 271 43.77 31.62 -8.59
CA GLU A 271 42.82 32.24 -7.61
C GLU A 271 42.45 31.26 -6.51
N GLY A 272 42.62 31.65 -5.25
CA GLY A 272 42.22 30.92 -4.06
C GLY A 272 43.13 31.12 -2.87
N THR A 273 42.63 30.94 -1.65
CA THR A 273 43.39 31.01 -0.39
C THR A 273 44.39 29.83 -0.30
N GLY A 274 45.47 29.97 0.46
CA GLY A 274 46.50 28.91 0.67
C GLY A 274 45.88 27.59 1.11
N THR A 275 44.82 27.64 1.94
CA THR A 275 44.04 26.49 2.38
C THR A 275 43.31 25.76 1.22
N GLN A 276 42.75 26.56 0.28
CA GLN A 276 42.03 25.96 -0.88
C GLN A 276 43.01 25.32 -1.86
N LYS A 277 44.19 25.91 -2.05
CA LYS A 277 45.29 25.37 -2.91
C LYS A 277 45.83 24.07 -2.32
N ALA A 278 46.06 24.04 -0.99
CA ALA A 278 46.49 22.83 -0.28
C ALA A 278 45.47 21.70 -0.38
N MET A 279 44.16 22.00 -0.27
CA MET A 279 43.11 21.03 -0.45
C MET A 279 43.01 20.47 -1.87
N LYS A 280 43.23 21.34 -2.88
CA LYS A 280 43.32 20.89 -4.30
C LYS A 280 44.51 19.98 -4.54
N LYS A 281 45.70 20.33 -3.99
CA LYS A 281 46.92 19.53 -4.06
C LYS A 281 46.75 18.17 -3.37
N LEU A 282 46.15 18.16 -2.17
CA LEU A 282 45.85 16.93 -1.44
C LEU A 282 44.89 16.01 -2.23
N LYS A 283 43.85 16.55 -2.83
CA LYS A 283 42.92 15.77 -3.66
C LYS A 283 43.57 15.19 -4.91
N ARG A 284 44.48 15.95 -5.55
CA ARG A 284 45.16 15.53 -6.80
C ARG A 284 46.31 14.58 -6.57
N GLU A 285 47.18 14.86 -5.59
CA GLU A 285 48.47 14.18 -5.39
C GLU A 285 48.42 13.19 -4.21
N LYS A 286 47.38 13.26 -3.39
CA LYS A 286 47.20 12.47 -2.15
C LYS A 286 48.38 12.60 -1.17
N LEU A 287 49.12 13.72 -1.26
CA LEU A 287 50.28 14.03 -0.46
C LEU A 287 49.99 15.34 0.31
N LEU A 288 50.27 15.34 1.60
CA LEU A 288 50.20 16.50 2.48
C LEU A 288 51.53 16.71 3.16
N GLU A 289 52.23 17.80 2.85
CA GLU A 289 53.44 18.24 3.53
C GLU A 289 53.01 19.18 4.67
N LEU A 290 53.46 18.90 5.86
CA LEU A 290 53.16 19.69 7.05
C LEU A 290 54.45 20.34 7.58
N PRO A 291 54.40 21.60 8.07
CA PRO A 291 55.53 22.22 8.79
C PRO A 291 55.89 21.44 10.05
N ASP A 292 57.12 21.66 10.53
CA ASP A 292 57.56 21.12 11.81
C ASP A 292 56.60 21.61 12.95
N ASP A 293 56.34 20.73 13.90
CA ASP A 293 55.35 20.91 15.00
C ASP A 293 53.85 20.90 14.60
N SER A 294 53.53 20.50 13.37
CA SER A 294 52.14 20.34 12.95
C SER A 294 51.73 18.87 12.98
N LYS A 295 50.46 18.61 13.26
CA LYS A 295 49.86 17.27 13.26
C LYS A 295 48.64 17.27 12.36
N ALA A 296 48.55 16.26 11.48
CA ALA A 296 47.32 15.99 10.75
C ALA A 296 46.78 14.64 11.19
N GLU A 297 45.49 14.60 11.46
CA GLU A 297 44.80 13.36 11.73
C GLU A 297 43.40 13.37 11.08
N TYR A 298 42.97 12.21 10.68
CA TYR A 298 41.58 12.05 10.26
C TYR A 298 40.70 11.95 11.50
N LEU A 299 39.76 12.87 11.62
CA LEU A 299 38.69 12.75 12.60
C LEU A 299 37.75 11.67 12.12
N THR A 300 37.87 10.49 12.68
CA THR A 300 36.99 9.38 12.41
C THR A 300 36.03 9.23 13.58
N HIS A 301 34.73 9.21 13.29
CA HIS A 301 33.73 8.83 14.29
C HIS A 301 33.75 7.29 14.41
N THR A 302 33.95 6.76 15.63
CA THR A 302 33.81 5.33 15.86
C THR A 302 32.34 4.97 15.84
N PHE A 303 31.92 4.26 14.81
CA PHE A 303 30.55 3.76 14.67
C PHE A 303 30.40 2.46 15.45
N ASP A 304 29.40 2.36 16.32
CA ASP A 304 29.08 1.13 17.03
C ASP A 304 28.29 0.17 16.13
N GLU A 305 29.00 -0.47 15.19
CA GLU A 305 28.40 -1.47 14.30
C GLU A 305 27.74 -2.64 15.06
N ALA A 306 28.31 -3.02 16.21
CA ALA A 306 27.80 -4.14 16.99
C ALA A 306 26.46 -3.80 17.64
N GLY A 307 26.32 -2.61 18.20
CA GLY A 307 25.06 -2.13 18.78
C GLY A 307 23.97 -1.99 17.74
N VAL A 308 24.28 -1.42 16.59
CA VAL A 308 23.32 -1.29 15.47
C VAL A 308 22.89 -2.65 14.93
N GLU A 309 23.79 -3.62 14.82
CA GLU A 309 23.46 -4.97 14.36
C GLU A 309 22.57 -5.72 15.36
N ILE A 310 22.80 -5.54 16.66
CA ILE A 310 21.93 -6.10 17.71
C ILE A 310 20.51 -5.50 17.59
N LEU A 311 20.42 -4.17 17.46
CA LEU A 311 19.14 -3.48 17.31
C LEU A 311 18.40 -3.92 16.04
N ARG A 312 19.11 -3.99 14.91
CA ARG A 312 18.55 -4.45 13.64
C ARG A 312 17.92 -5.85 13.77
N LYS A 313 18.68 -6.79 14.36
CA LYS A 313 18.20 -8.16 14.55
C LYS A 313 17.01 -8.24 15.51
N ALA A 314 16.99 -7.43 16.56
CA ALA A 314 15.88 -7.39 17.49
C ALA A 314 14.59 -6.91 16.78
N ILE A 315 14.67 -5.83 15.99
CA ILE A 315 13.53 -5.32 15.24
C ILE A 315 13.07 -6.34 14.19
N GLU A 316 14.00 -6.98 13.47
CA GLU A 316 13.67 -8.01 12.49
C GLU A 316 12.93 -9.21 13.12
N GLN A 317 13.35 -9.62 14.31
CA GLN A 317 12.66 -10.67 15.08
C GLN A 317 11.28 -10.24 15.60
N ASP A 318 11.10 -8.96 15.91
CA ASP A 318 9.82 -8.43 16.36
C ASP A 318 8.83 -8.19 15.18
N ILE A 319 9.33 -8.08 13.94
CA ILE A 319 8.54 -7.98 12.72
C ILE A 319 7.93 -9.34 12.36
N HIS A 320 8.67 -10.43 12.52
CA HIS A 320 8.29 -11.81 12.17
C HIS A 320 7.89 -12.63 13.40
#